data_38abc49773c9e07c15fb63d2d99a1534
#
_entry.id   38abc49773c9e07c15fb63d2d99a1534
#
_cell.length_a   1.000
_cell.length_b   1.000
_cell.length_c   1.000
_cell.angle_alpha   90.00
_cell.angle_beta   90.00
_cell.angle_gamma   90.00
#
_symmetry.space_group_name_H-M   'P 1'
#
loop_
_entity.id
_entity.type
_entity.pdbx_description
1 polymer ?
#
loop_
_entity_poly.entity_id
_entity_poly.type
_entity_poly.pdbx_seq_one_letter_code
_entity_poly.pdbx_strand_id
1 'polypeptide(L)'
;MNTPAPYRRVMAIVNATPDSFYAPSRSEGEGAVARRVAECVAEGADIVDIGGYSTRPGAEVVPVEEELRRVVAAVEEARRVAPHTTISIDTFRSEVAEAVLSRWTNVVINDITAGEADGRMVEVVAHWGAPMVAMHTRGTPQTMQSLAHYEDVVAEVREYLARRAEWLTSKGVKEVILDPGFGFAKSVEHNFALVEGLNTIGALGYPLLAGISRKSFICRTLGVEPTDGLALAGTTALHWECLRGGAAILRVHDVAAARATIELFEKTYKL
;
A
#
# COMPACT_ATOMS: atom_id res chain seq x y z
N MET A 1 11.63 -24.77 13.76
CA MET A 1 11.41 -23.68 14.73
C MET A 1 10.15 -22.95 14.26
N ASN A 2 9.07 -22.94 15.05
CA ASN A 2 7.87 -22.17 14.71
C ASN A 2 8.21 -20.69 14.88
N THR A 3 8.48 -20.02 13.80
CA THR A 3 8.41 -18.55 13.78
C THR A 3 6.97 -18.20 14.14
N PRO A 4 6.69 -17.38 15.16
CA PRO A 4 5.33 -16.98 15.45
C PRO A 4 4.72 -16.40 14.16
N ALA A 5 3.49 -16.79 13.85
CA ALA A 5 2.79 -16.29 12.68
C ALA A 5 2.87 -14.75 12.70
N PRO A 6 3.25 -14.11 11.59
CA PRO A 6 3.44 -12.67 11.57
C PRO A 6 2.10 -12.02 11.97
N TYR A 7 2.17 -11.08 12.93
CA TYR A 7 1.01 -10.27 13.33
C TYR A 7 0.43 -9.59 12.09
N ARG A 8 -0.81 -9.90 11.74
CA ARG A 8 -1.46 -9.37 10.55
C ARG A 8 -1.97 -7.98 10.82
N ARG A 9 -1.69 -7.07 9.89
CA ARG A 9 -1.95 -5.63 10.05
C ARG A 9 -2.93 -5.14 8.99
N VAL A 10 -3.71 -4.14 9.36
CA VAL A 10 -4.53 -3.34 8.44
C VAL A 10 -3.83 -2.03 8.17
N MET A 11 -3.57 -1.75 6.89
CA MET A 11 -3.05 -0.47 6.41
C MET A 11 -4.18 0.31 5.73
N ALA A 12 -4.63 1.38 6.38
CA ALA A 12 -5.72 2.23 5.90
C ALA A 12 -5.24 3.26 4.88
N ILE A 13 -5.90 3.35 3.74
CA ILE A 13 -5.60 4.35 2.70
C ILE A 13 -6.21 5.70 3.10
N VAL A 14 -5.37 6.75 3.15
CA VAL A 14 -5.77 8.14 3.38
C VAL A 14 -5.15 9.04 2.32
N ASN A 15 -5.94 9.42 1.33
CA ASN A 15 -5.46 10.30 0.26
C ASN A 15 -5.52 11.77 0.71
N ALA A 16 -4.39 12.46 0.70
CA ALA A 16 -4.26 13.89 0.96
C ALA A 16 -4.36 14.72 -0.33
N THR A 17 -5.22 14.30 -1.27
CA THR A 17 -5.45 15.00 -2.54
C THR A 17 -6.69 15.89 -2.46
N PRO A 18 -6.76 17.03 -3.19
CA PRO A 18 -7.90 17.94 -3.17
C PRO A 18 -9.23 17.23 -3.47
N ASP A 19 -9.24 16.29 -4.43
CA ASP A 19 -10.45 15.56 -4.85
C ASP A 19 -11.00 14.62 -3.77
N SER A 20 -10.16 14.25 -2.80
CA SER A 20 -10.55 13.34 -1.71
C SER A 20 -11.19 14.07 -0.53
N PHE A 21 -10.99 15.42 -0.44
CA PHE A 21 -11.43 16.27 0.68
C PHE A 21 -12.10 17.57 0.22
N TYR A 22 -12.44 17.70 -1.07
CA TYR A 22 -13.06 18.90 -1.60
C TYR A 22 -14.57 18.91 -1.31
N ALA A 23 -14.93 19.47 -0.16
CA ALA A 23 -16.26 20.05 0.02
C ALA A 23 -16.18 21.55 -0.28
N PRO A 24 -17.23 22.19 -0.82
CA PRO A 24 -17.18 23.57 -1.33
C PRO A 24 -17.02 24.67 -0.26
N SER A 25 -16.75 24.33 0.98
CA SER A 25 -16.47 25.28 2.05
C SER A 25 -15.06 25.06 2.63
N ARG A 26 -14.24 26.13 2.68
CA ARG A 26 -12.88 26.09 3.25
C ARG A 26 -12.83 25.61 4.72
N SER A 27 -13.94 25.71 5.45
CA SER A 27 -14.07 25.26 6.84
C SER A 27 -14.25 23.74 6.98
N GLU A 28 -14.66 23.02 5.93
CA GLU A 28 -14.82 21.56 5.96
C GLU A 28 -13.55 20.82 5.54
N GLY A 29 -12.61 21.47 4.84
CA GLY A 29 -11.31 20.90 4.45
C GLY A 29 -10.30 20.78 5.59
N GLU A 30 -10.29 21.75 6.52
CA GLU A 30 -9.41 21.68 7.69
C GLU A 30 -9.82 20.53 8.61
N GLY A 31 -8.84 19.69 8.98
CA GLY A 31 -9.04 18.53 9.84
C GLY A 31 -9.70 17.32 9.17
N ALA A 32 -9.92 17.32 7.86
CA ALA A 32 -10.50 16.18 7.15
C ALA A 32 -9.59 14.94 7.21
N VAL A 33 -8.28 15.12 7.09
CA VAL A 33 -7.29 14.06 7.30
C VAL A 33 -7.35 13.55 8.73
N ALA A 34 -7.36 14.45 9.72
CA ALA A 34 -7.43 14.09 11.14
C ALA A 34 -8.69 13.27 11.44
N ARG A 35 -9.86 13.69 10.93
CA ARG A 35 -11.11 12.92 11.11
C ARG A 35 -10.99 11.52 10.48
N ARG A 36 -10.54 11.44 9.23
CA ARG A 36 -10.39 10.14 8.54
C ARG A 36 -9.39 9.22 9.25
N VAL A 37 -8.26 9.75 9.71
CA VAL A 37 -7.28 8.99 10.49
C VAL A 37 -7.88 8.49 11.80
N ALA A 38 -8.60 9.34 12.54
CA ALA A 38 -9.26 8.94 13.77
C ALA A 38 -10.29 7.82 13.55
N GLU A 39 -11.10 7.92 12.47
CA GLU A 39 -12.03 6.88 12.05
C GLU A 39 -11.30 5.56 11.74
N CYS A 40 -10.26 5.61 10.89
CA CYS A 40 -9.47 4.43 10.54
C CYS A 40 -8.87 3.73 11.77
N VAL A 41 -8.33 4.50 12.71
CA VAL A 41 -7.75 3.96 13.95
C VAL A 41 -8.84 3.36 14.83
N ALA A 42 -9.99 4.01 14.96
CA ALA A 42 -11.15 3.47 15.71
C ALA A 42 -11.70 2.18 15.08
N GLU A 43 -11.65 2.04 13.75
CA GLU A 43 -12.02 0.84 13.00
C GLU A 43 -10.95 -0.27 13.08
N GLY A 44 -9.78 -0.01 13.68
CA GLY A 44 -8.73 -1.00 13.91
C GLY A 44 -7.59 -0.98 12.88
N ALA A 45 -7.29 0.18 12.25
CA ALA A 45 -6.09 0.32 11.44
C ALA A 45 -4.82 0.30 12.31
N ASP A 46 -3.83 -0.49 11.92
CA ASP A 46 -2.50 -0.54 12.54
C ASP A 46 -1.54 0.47 11.89
N ILE A 47 -1.77 0.75 10.61
CA ILE A 47 -0.97 1.63 9.77
C ILE A 47 -1.92 2.55 9.00
N VAL A 48 -1.56 3.82 8.89
CA VAL A 48 -2.26 4.80 8.05
C VAL A 48 -1.33 5.19 6.90
N ASP A 49 -1.75 4.92 5.66
CA ASP A 49 -0.97 5.17 4.45
C ASP A 49 -1.41 6.47 3.78
N ILE A 50 -0.56 7.49 3.87
CA ILE A 50 -0.84 8.85 3.43
C ILE A 50 -0.19 9.10 2.08
N GLY A 51 -0.98 9.44 1.05
CA GLY A 51 -0.52 9.78 -0.28
C GLY A 51 -0.91 11.21 -0.70
N GLY A 52 0.05 12.01 -1.15
CA GLY A 52 -0.16 13.35 -1.70
C GLY A 52 -0.29 13.40 -3.23
N TYR A 53 -0.04 12.27 -3.88
CA TYR A 53 -0.05 12.09 -5.34
C TYR A 53 -0.92 10.89 -5.71
N SER A 54 -1.82 11.05 -6.68
CA SER A 54 -2.63 9.93 -7.16
C SER A 54 -1.87 9.14 -8.24
N THR A 55 -1.66 7.85 -8.01
CA THR A 55 -1.03 6.93 -8.97
C THR A 55 -2.05 6.18 -9.86
N ARG A 56 -3.31 6.62 -9.86
CA ARG A 56 -4.35 6.07 -10.74
C ARG A 56 -4.05 6.42 -12.20
N PRO A 57 -4.43 5.55 -13.17
CA PRO A 57 -4.33 5.89 -14.58
C PRO A 57 -5.02 7.22 -14.90
N GLY A 58 -4.35 8.12 -15.61
CA GLY A 58 -4.90 9.42 -15.99
C GLY A 58 -4.84 10.51 -14.92
N ALA A 59 -4.27 10.25 -13.75
CA ALA A 59 -4.05 11.28 -12.74
C ALA A 59 -3.09 12.37 -13.24
N GLU A 60 -3.37 13.63 -12.88
CA GLU A 60 -2.50 14.75 -13.19
C GLU A 60 -1.16 14.64 -12.46
N VAL A 61 -0.11 15.11 -13.11
CA VAL A 61 1.23 15.18 -12.50
C VAL A 61 1.24 16.30 -11.46
N VAL A 62 1.52 15.93 -10.22
CA VAL A 62 1.65 16.88 -9.10
C VAL A 62 3.12 17.30 -8.96
N PRO A 63 3.45 18.61 -8.89
CA PRO A 63 4.80 19.07 -8.58
C PRO A 63 5.28 18.54 -7.21
N VAL A 64 6.60 18.38 -7.06
CA VAL A 64 7.17 17.81 -5.82
C VAL A 64 6.87 18.70 -4.60
N GLU A 65 6.93 20.02 -4.77
CA GLU A 65 6.64 20.99 -3.72
C GLU A 65 5.20 20.89 -3.22
N GLU A 66 4.27 20.64 -4.13
CA GLU A 66 2.85 20.50 -3.78
C GLU A 66 2.58 19.16 -3.09
N GLU A 67 3.18 18.07 -3.57
CA GLU A 67 3.10 16.76 -2.88
C GLU A 67 3.69 16.88 -1.47
N LEU A 68 4.87 17.47 -1.35
CA LEU A 68 5.53 17.71 -0.07
C LEU A 68 4.64 18.49 0.90
N ARG A 69 4.05 19.59 0.45
CA ARG A 69 3.14 20.41 1.24
C ARG A 69 1.93 19.61 1.75
N ARG A 70 1.31 18.82 0.87
CA ARG A 70 0.14 17.98 1.21
C ARG A 70 0.50 16.90 2.22
N VAL A 71 1.59 16.17 1.97
CA VAL A 71 2.01 15.05 2.81
C VAL A 71 2.41 15.54 4.21
N VAL A 72 3.23 16.60 4.29
CA VAL A 72 3.66 17.15 5.59
C VAL A 72 2.46 17.60 6.42
N ALA A 73 1.55 18.39 5.84
CA ALA A 73 0.34 18.82 6.53
C ALA A 73 -0.54 17.65 6.99
N ALA A 74 -0.70 16.63 6.14
CA ALA A 74 -1.48 15.44 6.47
C ALA A 74 -0.84 14.62 7.60
N VAL A 75 0.48 14.49 7.62
CA VAL A 75 1.21 13.80 8.70
C VAL A 75 1.08 14.57 10.02
N GLU A 76 1.16 15.91 10.01
CA GLU A 76 0.93 16.74 11.19
C GLU A 76 -0.47 16.53 11.78
N GLU A 77 -1.51 16.54 10.92
CA GLU A 77 -2.88 16.24 11.32
C GLU A 77 -3.03 14.83 11.90
N ALA A 78 -2.45 13.82 11.23
CA ALA A 78 -2.49 12.43 11.64
C ALA A 78 -1.81 12.22 13.00
N ARG A 79 -0.63 12.81 13.22
CA ARG A 79 0.11 12.72 14.48
C ARG A 79 -0.61 13.40 15.65
N ARG A 80 -1.38 14.45 15.39
CA ARG A 80 -2.16 15.13 16.43
C ARG A 80 -3.26 14.24 17.00
N VAL A 81 -3.90 13.40 16.18
CA VAL A 81 -5.04 12.54 16.59
C VAL A 81 -4.65 11.09 16.86
N ALA A 82 -3.56 10.63 16.26
CA ALA A 82 -3.05 9.25 16.39
C ALA A 82 -1.52 9.25 16.56
N PRO A 83 -0.98 9.76 17.68
CA PRO A 83 0.46 10.00 17.86
C PRO A 83 1.32 8.72 17.80
N HIS A 84 0.77 7.56 18.12
CA HIS A 84 1.48 6.29 18.20
C HIS A 84 1.24 5.35 17.02
N THR A 85 0.26 5.66 16.15
CA THR A 85 -0.04 4.84 14.98
C THR A 85 1.11 4.89 13.98
N THR A 86 1.47 3.76 13.38
CA THR A 86 2.45 3.74 12.29
C THR A 86 1.91 4.51 11.09
N ILE A 87 2.70 5.44 10.56
CA ILE A 87 2.36 6.17 9.34
C ILE A 87 3.17 5.58 8.19
N SER A 88 2.50 5.30 7.08
CA SER A 88 3.11 4.98 5.81
C SER A 88 2.97 6.18 4.87
N ILE A 89 3.99 6.45 4.06
CA ILE A 89 3.99 7.51 3.06
C ILE A 89 4.02 6.90 1.68
N ASP A 90 2.90 7.02 0.94
CA ASP A 90 2.78 6.59 -0.46
C ASP A 90 3.44 7.65 -1.35
N THR A 91 4.72 7.44 -1.65
CA THR A 91 5.53 8.32 -2.49
C THR A 91 6.69 7.57 -3.14
N PHE A 92 7.05 7.97 -4.35
CA PHE A 92 8.25 7.52 -5.06
C PHE A 92 9.32 8.62 -5.16
N ARG A 93 9.21 9.71 -4.36
CA ARG A 93 10.10 10.87 -4.35
C ARG A 93 10.89 10.95 -3.06
N SER A 94 12.20 10.93 -3.17
CA SER A 94 13.11 10.97 -2.02
C SER A 94 12.99 12.25 -1.19
N GLU A 95 12.69 13.38 -1.82
CA GLU A 95 12.50 14.65 -1.12
C GLU A 95 11.31 14.61 -0.16
N VAL A 96 10.21 13.95 -0.56
CA VAL A 96 9.02 13.78 0.28
C VAL A 96 9.34 12.81 1.43
N ALA A 97 9.99 11.69 1.12
CA ALA A 97 10.40 10.71 2.12
C ALA A 97 11.35 11.34 3.16
N GLU A 98 12.38 12.06 2.72
CA GLU A 98 13.37 12.71 3.60
C GLU A 98 12.73 13.76 4.50
N ALA A 99 11.83 14.59 3.96
CA ALA A 99 11.15 15.62 4.74
C ALA A 99 10.27 15.05 5.86
N VAL A 100 9.67 13.87 5.64
CA VAL A 100 8.88 13.20 6.68
C VAL A 100 9.79 12.48 7.66
N LEU A 101 10.74 11.69 7.19
CA LEU A 101 11.63 10.89 8.04
C LEU A 101 12.52 11.75 8.94
N SER A 102 12.90 12.96 8.50
CA SER A 102 13.67 13.90 9.33
C SER A 102 12.90 14.50 10.50
N ARG A 103 11.55 14.42 10.49
CA ARG A 103 10.68 15.04 11.49
C ARG A 103 9.98 14.03 12.39
N TRP A 104 9.66 12.85 11.87
CA TRP A 104 8.85 11.86 12.59
C TRP A 104 9.47 10.46 12.55
N THR A 105 9.32 9.76 13.66
CA THR A 105 9.64 8.33 13.80
C THR A 105 8.41 7.46 13.55
N ASN A 106 8.58 6.14 13.51
CA ASN A 106 7.51 5.18 13.24
C ASN A 106 6.82 5.44 11.89
N VAL A 107 7.66 5.61 10.86
CA VAL A 107 7.25 5.88 9.48
C VAL A 107 7.76 4.77 8.56
N VAL A 108 6.91 4.31 7.65
CA VAL A 108 7.20 3.39 6.56
C VAL A 108 7.17 4.17 5.25
N ILE A 109 8.06 3.89 4.31
CA ILE A 109 7.97 4.43 2.95
C ILE A 109 7.34 3.38 2.05
N ASN A 110 6.21 3.74 1.42
CA ASN A 110 5.49 2.92 0.47
C ASN A 110 5.77 3.42 -0.95
N ASP A 111 6.77 2.83 -1.59
CA ASP A 111 7.22 3.23 -2.93
C ASP A 111 6.77 2.22 -3.99
N ILE A 112 5.83 2.64 -4.82
CA ILE A 112 5.28 1.84 -5.94
C ILE A 112 6.31 1.48 -7.01
N THR A 113 7.48 2.13 -7.00
CA THR A 113 8.58 1.88 -7.94
C THR A 113 9.73 1.09 -7.32
N ALA A 114 9.62 0.74 -6.05
CA ALA A 114 10.68 0.05 -5.30
C ALA A 114 12.05 0.77 -5.37
N GLY A 115 12.07 2.10 -5.42
CA GLY A 115 13.27 2.93 -5.53
C GLY A 115 13.88 3.01 -6.93
N GLU A 116 13.13 2.64 -7.99
CA GLU A 116 13.65 2.71 -9.37
C GLU A 116 13.44 4.10 -9.99
N ALA A 117 12.38 4.82 -9.61
CA ALA A 117 12.09 6.13 -10.18
C ALA A 117 13.00 7.24 -9.65
N ASP A 118 13.47 7.11 -8.42
CA ASP A 118 14.36 8.08 -7.77
C ASP A 118 15.57 7.38 -7.14
N GLY A 119 16.74 7.61 -7.72
CA GLY A 119 17.99 6.97 -7.27
C GLY A 119 18.40 7.31 -5.83
N ARG A 120 17.91 8.40 -5.23
CA ARG A 120 18.17 8.80 -3.85
C ARG A 120 17.24 8.13 -2.83
N MET A 121 16.08 7.62 -3.26
CA MET A 121 15.08 7.06 -2.34
C MET A 121 15.69 6.01 -1.39
N VAL A 122 16.45 5.08 -1.95
CA VAL A 122 17.04 3.98 -1.17
C VAL A 122 18.09 4.49 -0.18
N GLU A 123 18.89 5.48 -0.56
CA GLU A 123 19.87 6.12 0.33
C GLU A 123 19.18 6.80 1.50
N VAL A 124 18.10 7.55 1.24
CA VAL A 124 17.28 8.23 2.27
C VAL A 124 16.67 7.21 3.22
N VAL A 125 16.00 6.17 2.71
CA VAL A 125 15.37 5.13 3.54
C VAL A 125 16.40 4.41 4.40
N ALA A 126 17.56 4.03 3.83
CA ALA A 126 18.65 3.38 4.56
C ALA A 126 19.26 4.28 5.63
N HIS A 127 19.46 5.57 5.33
CA HIS A 127 20.01 6.56 6.26
C HIS A 127 19.14 6.69 7.51
N TRP A 128 17.83 6.84 7.33
CA TRP A 128 16.87 6.97 8.43
C TRP A 128 16.49 5.63 9.07
N GLY A 129 16.88 4.50 8.47
CA GLY A 129 16.57 3.16 8.94
C GLY A 129 15.07 2.83 8.92
N ALA A 130 14.32 3.45 8.00
CA ALA A 130 12.89 3.25 7.86
C ALA A 130 12.58 1.92 7.14
N PRO A 131 11.46 1.24 7.44
CA PRO A 131 10.92 0.18 6.60
C PRO A 131 10.50 0.71 5.23
N MET A 132 10.63 -0.13 4.19
CA MET A 132 10.25 0.21 2.82
C MET A 132 9.36 -0.85 2.20
N VAL A 133 8.22 -0.45 1.65
CA VAL A 133 7.42 -1.29 0.77
C VAL A 133 8.00 -1.20 -0.64
N ALA A 134 8.33 -2.34 -1.21
CA ALA A 134 8.84 -2.49 -2.56
C ALA A 134 7.78 -3.18 -3.43
N MET A 135 7.16 -2.43 -4.34
CA MET A 135 6.08 -2.92 -5.20
C MET A 135 6.60 -3.27 -6.59
N HIS A 136 6.04 -4.35 -7.16
CA HIS A 136 6.24 -4.68 -8.58
C HIS A 136 5.30 -3.89 -9.48
N THR A 137 5.85 -3.14 -10.41
CA THR A 137 5.15 -2.53 -11.54
C THR A 137 5.99 -2.58 -12.81
N ARG A 138 5.39 -2.25 -13.95
CA ARG A 138 6.10 -2.01 -15.23
C ARG A 138 5.65 -0.67 -15.79
N GLY A 139 6.63 0.18 -16.14
CA GLY A 139 6.35 1.52 -16.65
C GLY A 139 5.84 2.50 -15.60
N THR A 140 5.15 3.53 -16.07
CA THR A 140 4.55 4.59 -15.25
C THR A 140 3.04 4.38 -15.14
N PRO A 141 2.33 5.08 -14.24
CA PRO A 141 0.86 5.03 -14.19
C PRO A 141 0.16 5.28 -15.52
N GLN A 142 0.79 6.06 -16.42
CA GLN A 142 0.26 6.37 -17.75
C GLN A 142 0.51 5.26 -18.77
N THR A 143 1.60 4.50 -18.66
CA THR A 143 2.04 3.49 -19.64
C THR A 143 1.86 2.05 -19.17
N MET A 144 1.65 1.81 -17.89
CA MET A 144 1.66 0.48 -17.26
C MET A 144 0.67 -0.52 -17.90
N GLN A 145 -0.49 -0.07 -18.36
CA GLN A 145 -1.51 -0.97 -18.91
C GLN A 145 -1.08 -1.58 -20.26
N SER A 146 -0.31 -0.85 -21.07
CA SER A 146 0.25 -1.37 -22.32
C SER A 146 1.43 -2.36 -22.12
N LEU A 147 1.95 -2.45 -20.90
CA LEU A 147 3.08 -3.31 -20.52
C LEU A 147 2.65 -4.57 -19.76
N ALA A 148 1.35 -4.85 -19.68
CA ALA A 148 0.78 -6.00 -18.98
C ALA A 148 0.94 -7.32 -19.78
N HIS A 149 2.18 -7.65 -20.17
CA HIS A 149 2.52 -8.87 -20.91
C HIS A 149 3.47 -9.74 -20.07
N TYR A 150 3.05 -10.96 -19.76
CA TYR A 150 3.80 -11.94 -18.98
C TYR A 150 3.67 -13.31 -19.64
N GLU A 151 4.72 -14.11 -19.57
CA GLU A 151 4.64 -15.54 -19.86
C GLU A 151 4.11 -16.29 -18.63
N ASP A 152 4.66 -15.98 -17.45
CA ASP A 152 4.20 -16.43 -16.15
C ASP A 152 4.27 -15.24 -15.16
N VAL A 153 3.13 -14.61 -14.91
CA VAL A 153 3.07 -13.42 -14.05
C VAL A 153 3.53 -13.69 -12.61
N VAL A 154 3.25 -14.89 -12.08
CA VAL A 154 3.64 -15.26 -10.70
C VAL A 154 5.14 -15.44 -10.61
N ALA A 155 5.73 -16.19 -11.53
CA ALA A 155 7.18 -16.43 -11.57
C ALA A 155 7.96 -15.12 -11.80
N GLU A 156 7.54 -14.30 -12.76
CA GLU A 156 8.21 -13.04 -13.11
C GLU A 156 8.13 -12.01 -11.98
N VAL A 157 6.95 -11.86 -11.34
CA VAL A 157 6.78 -10.97 -10.18
C VAL A 157 7.60 -11.46 -8.99
N ARG A 158 7.59 -12.76 -8.72
CA ARG A 158 8.41 -13.35 -7.65
C ARG A 158 9.89 -13.11 -7.88
N GLU A 159 10.38 -13.35 -9.09
CA GLU A 159 11.80 -13.16 -9.43
C GLU A 159 12.22 -11.67 -9.29
N TYR A 160 11.39 -10.75 -9.80
CA TYR A 160 11.62 -9.31 -9.64
C TYR A 160 11.72 -8.94 -8.16
N LEU A 161 10.74 -9.34 -7.35
CA LEU A 161 10.69 -8.99 -5.93
C LEU A 161 11.86 -9.59 -5.15
N ALA A 162 12.26 -10.82 -5.46
CA ALA A 162 13.43 -11.46 -4.85
C ALA A 162 14.71 -10.65 -5.10
N ARG A 163 15.01 -10.36 -6.36
CA ARG A 163 16.19 -9.55 -6.75
C ARG A 163 16.12 -8.15 -6.13
N ARG A 164 14.93 -7.55 -6.11
CA ARG A 164 14.78 -6.20 -5.57
C ARG A 164 14.98 -6.15 -4.07
N ALA A 165 14.42 -7.10 -3.32
CA ALA A 165 14.62 -7.21 -1.87
C ALA A 165 16.09 -7.42 -1.51
N GLU A 166 16.80 -8.32 -2.19
CA GLU A 166 18.23 -8.55 -1.99
C GLU A 166 19.04 -7.27 -2.25
N TRP A 167 18.73 -6.55 -3.35
CA TRP A 167 19.39 -5.31 -3.68
C TRP A 167 19.15 -4.23 -2.63
N LEU A 168 17.88 -4.00 -2.20
CA LEU A 168 17.53 -3.03 -1.17
C LEU A 168 18.25 -3.33 0.16
N THR A 169 18.25 -4.59 0.58
CA THR A 169 18.97 -5.04 1.78
C THR A 169 20.47 -4.78 1.65
N SER A 170 21.08 -5.06 0.48
CA SER A 170 22.50 -4.79 0.23
C SER A 170 22.85 -3.30 0.28
N LYS A 171 21.85 -2.41 0.06
CA LYS A 171 22.01 -0.96 0.18
C LYS A 171 21.72 -0.42 1.58
N GLY A 172 21.43 -1.30 2.56
CA GLY A 172 21.24 -0.93 3.96
C GLY A 172 19.79 -0.70 4.39
N VAL A 173 18.80 -0.98 3.54
CA VAL A 173 17.39 -0.99 3.96
C VAL A 173 17.18 -2.17 4.91
N LYS A 174 16.80 -1.86 6.16
CA LYS A 174 16.74 -2.86 7.23
C LYS A 174 15.51 -3.74 7.19
N GLU A 175 14.38 -3.19 6.76
CA GLU A 175 13.09 -3.89 6.68
C GLU A 175 12.47 -3.63 5.32
N VAL A 176 12.35 -4.67 4.51
CA VAL A 176 11.71 -4.64 3.19
C VAL A 176 10.37 -5.37 3.29
N ILE A 177 9.32 -4.75 2.81
CA ILE A 177 7.96 -5.30 2.70
C ILE A 177 7.68 -5.46 1.21
N LEU A 178 7.25 -6.64 0.77
CA LEU A 178 6.99 -6.91 -0.65
C LEU A 178 5.52 -6.65 -1.00
N ASP A 179 5.26 -5.99 -2.14
CA ASP A 179 3.93 -5.86 -2.72
C ASP A 179 3.95 -6.40 -4.16
N PRO A 180 3.14 -7.41 -4.51
CA PRO A 180 3.03 -7.92 -5.87
C PRO A 180 2.49 -6.91 -6.89
N GLY A 181 1.94 -5.78 -6.43
CA GLY A 181 1.44 -4.71 -7.28
C GLY A 181 0.16 -5.10 -8.01
N PHE A 182 -0.83 -5.61 -7.29
CA PHE A 182 -2.15 -5.88 -7.89
C PHE A 182 -2.72 -4.64 -8.58
N GLY A 183 -3.22 -4.81 -9.81
CA GLY A 183 -3.79 -3.73 -10.62
C GLY A 183 -2.77 -2.84 -11.36
N PHE A 184 -1.47 -2.99 -11.08
CA PHE A 184 -0.40 -2.24 -11.76
C PHE A 184 0.23 -3.12 -12.86
N ALA A 185 0.18 -2.66 -14.12
CA ALA A 185 0.68 -3.39 -15.28
C ALA A 185 0.20 -4.86 -15.37
N LYS A 186 -1.07 -5.12 -15.03
CA LYS A 186 -1.63 -6.49 -14.97
C LYS A 186 -3.06 -6.53 -15.50
N SER A 187 -3.38 -7.57 -16.27
CA SER A 187 -4.75 -7.88 -16.72
C SER A 187 -5.62 -8.39 -15.55
N VAL A 188 -6.90 -8.63 -15.79
CA VAL A 188 -7.80 -9.26 -14.82
C VAL A 188 -7.27 -10.65 -14.44
N GLU A 189 -6.93 -11.46 -15.44
CA GLU A 189 -6.42 -12.83 -15.29
C GLU A 189 -5.09 -12.86 -14.54
N HIS A 190 -4.17 -11.92 -14.84
CA HIS A 190 -2.90 -11.80 -14.12
C HIS A 190 -3.10 -11.51 -12.62
N ASN A 191 -4.10 -10.70 -12.28
CA ASN A 191 -4.39 -10.42 -10.87
C ASN A 191 -4.93 -11.65 -10.13
N PHE A 192 -5.82 -12.43 -10.75
CA PHE A 192 -6.30 -13.68 -10.16
C PHE A 192 -5.20 -14.74 -10.04
N ALA A 193 -4.35 -14.88 -11.06
CA ALA A 193 -3.19 -15.77 -10.98
C ALA A 193 -2.24 -15.39 -9.83
N LEU A 194 -2.03 -14.08 -9.59
CA LEU A 194 -1.24 -13.60 -8.45
C LEU A 194 -1.92 -13.87 -7.10
N VAL A 195 -3.24 -13.80 -6.99
CA VAL A 195 -3.95 -14.20 -5.76
C VAL A 195 -3.73 -15.69 -5.49
N GLU A 196 -3.90 -16.53 -6.50
CA GLU A 196 -3.70 -17.98 -6.40
C GLU A 196 -2.25 -18.35 -6.04
N GLY A 197 -1.28 -17.71 -6.72
CA GLY A 197 0.15 -17.99 -6.55
C GLY A 197 0.84 -17.17 -5.44
N LEU A 198 0.09 -16.43 -4.62
CA LEU A 198 0.66 -15.48 -3.65
C LEU A 198 1.59 -16.15 -2.62
N ASN A 199 1.32 -17.39 -2.24
CA ASN A 199 2.13 -18.18 -1.34
C ASN A 199 3.56 -18.39 -1.84
N THR A 200 3.79 -18.43 -3.15
CA THR A 200 5.14 -18.58 -3.72
C THR A 200 5.97 -17.30 -3.54
N ILE A 201 5.31 -16.14 -3.54
CA ILE A 201 5.94 -14.85 -3.23
C ILE A 201 6.18 -14.75 -1.72
N GLY A 202 5.21 -15.15 -0.89
CA GLY A 202 5.35 -15.22 0.57
C GLY A 202 6.50 -16.12 1.02
N ALA A 203 6.82 -17.17 0.25
CA ALA A 203 7.95 -18.06 0.53
C ALA A 203 9.34 -17.39 0.39
N LEU A 204 9.43 -16.14 -0.10
CA LEU A 204 10.67 -15.35 -0.11
C LEU A 204 11.10 -14.93 1.30
N GLY A 205 10.22 -15.04 2.32
CA GLY A 205 10.56 -14.80 3.72
C GLY A 205 10.51 -13.34 4.16
N TYR A 206 10.01 -12.43 3.30
CA TYR A 206 9.75 -11.03 3.63
C TYR A 206 8.28 -10.84 3.98
N PRO A 207 7.91 -9.83 4.83
CA PRO A 207 6.52 -9.45 5.01
C PRO A 207 5.87 -9.11 3.67
N LEU A 208 4.63 -9.57 3.45
CA LEU A 208 3.92 -9.40 2.21
C LEU A 208 2.71 -8.48 2.40
N LEU A 209 2.62 -7.43 1.58
CA LEU A 209 1.50 -6.52 1.50
C LEU A 209 0.58 -6.91 0.35
N ALA A 210 -0.74 -6.94 0.59
CA ALA A 210 -1.75 -7.14 -0.44
C ALA A 210 -2.67 -5.92 -0.55
N GLY A 211 -2.55 -5.19 -1.66
CA GLY A 211 -3.36 -4.01 -1.97
C GLY A 211 -4.40 -4.31 -3.04
N ILE A 212 -5.47 -5.03 -2.71
CA ILE A 212 -6.53 -5.43 -3.66
C ILE A 212 -7.85 -4.66 -3.50
N SER A 213 -7.97 -3.84 -2.44
CA SER A 213 -9.23 -3.20 -2.05
C SER A 213 -9.89 -2.41 -3.18
N ARG A 214 -11.10 -2.85 -3.57
CA ARG A 214 -11.95 -2.26 -4.61
C ARG A 214 -11.25 -2.05 -5.96
N LYS A 215 -10.23 -2.86 -6.26
CA LYS A 215 -9.46 -2.73 -7.52
C LYS A 215 -10.27 -3.18 -8.73
N SER A 216 -9.93 -2.60 -9.87
CA SER A 216 -10.66 -2.74 -11.13
C SER A 216 -10.85 -4.18 -11.59
N PHE A 217 -9.91 -5.09 -11.28
CA PHE A 217 -10.07 -6.50 -11.67
C PHE A 217 -11.24 -7.17 -10.92
N ILE A 218 -11.48 -6.83 -9.65
CA ILE A 218 -12.65 -7.28 -8.88
C ILE A 218 -13.92 -6.69 -9.47
N CYS A 219 -13.94 -5.35 -9.66
CA CYS A 219 -15.10 -4.63 -10.14
C CYS A 219 -15.51 -5.10 -11.55
N ARG A 220 -14.54 -5.29 -12.46
CA ARG A 220 -14.79 -5.79 -13.82
C ARG A 220 -15.35 -7.21 -13.81
N THR A 221 -14.83 -8.09 -12.96
CA THR A 221 -15.32 -9.48 -12.84
C THR A 221 -16.76 -9.53 -12.34
N LEU A 222 -17.12 -8.64 -11.41
CA LEU A 222 -18.48 -8.57 -10.85
C LEU A 222 -19.44 -7.68 -11.65
N GLY A 223 -18.93 -6.91 -12.63
CA GLY A 223 -19.74 -5.97 -13.41
C GLY A 223 -20.26 -4.78 -12.60
N VAL A 224 -19.46 -4.29 -11.62
CA VAL A 224 -19.87 -3.23 -10.69
C VAL A 224 -18.86 -2.10 -10.63
N GLU A 225 -19.30 -0.95 -10.08
CA GLU A 225 -18.42 0.18 -9.78
C GLU A 225 -17.69 -0.01 -8.43
N PRO A 226 -16.54 0.64 -8.23
CA PRO A 226 -15.77 0.54 -6.98
C PRO A 226 -16.55 0.94 -5.71
N THR A 227 -17.56 1.80 -5.85
CA THR A 227 -18.42 2.25 -4.74
C THR A 227 -19.52 1.27 -4.36
N ASP A 228 -19.76 0.25 -5.18
CA ASP A 228 -20.79 -0.76 -4.93
C ASP A 228 -20.47 -1.65 -3.72
N GLY A 229 -21.49 -2.12 -3.03
CA GLY A 229 -21.36 -3.07 -1.93
C GLY A 229 -20.79 -4.43 -2.38
N LEU A 230 -21.05 -4.87 -3.61
CA LEU A 230 -20.46 -6.09 -4.17
C LEU A 230 -18.95 -5.96 -4.40
N ALA A 231 -18.44 -4.76 -4.68
CA ALA A 231 -17.00 -4.53 -4.75
C ALA A 231 -16.33 -4.75 -3.39
N LEU A 232 -17.00 -4.35 -2.28
CA LEU A 232 -16.54 -4.66 -0.93
C LEU A 232 -16.64 -6.16 -0.64
N ALA A 233 -17.74 -6.81 -0.97
CA ALA A 233 -17.90 -8.24 -0.76
C ALA A 233 -16.82 -9.06 -1.50
N GLY A 234 -16.57 -8.74 -2.78
CA GLY A 234 -15.50 -9.36 -3.57
C GLY A 234 -14.11 -9.10 -3.00
N THR A 235 -13.86 -7.87 -2.53
CA THR A 235 -12.61 -7.51 -1.85
C THR A 235 -12.41 -8.37 -0.60
N THR A 236 -13.43 -8.49 0.25
CA THR A 236 -13.37 -9.26 1.50
C THR A 236 -13.12 -10.74 1.24
N ALA A 237 -13.79 -11.33 0.23
CA ALA A 237 -13.58 -12.71 -0.18
C ALA A 237 -12.11 -12.96 -0.62
N LEU A 238 -11.54 -12.05 -1.42
CA LEU A 238 -10.16 -12.18 -1.89
C LEU A 238 -9.13 -11.80 -0.81
N HIS A 239 -9.47 -10.97 0.18
CA HIS A 239 -8.60 -10.76 1.35
C HIS A 239 -8.35 -12.08 2.09
N TRP A 240 -9.37 -12.94 2.21
CA TRP A 240 -9.19 -14.26 2.81
C TRP A 240 -8.15 -15.09 2.06
N GLU A 241 -8.22 -15.11 0.73
CA GLU A 241 -7.23 -15.82 -0.09
C GLU A 241 -5.82 -15.18 0.01
N CYS A 242 -5.74 -13.85 0.07
CA CYS A 242 -4.46 -13.18 0.30
C CYS A 242 -3.85 -13.57 1.66
N LEU A 243 -4.65 -13.65 2.72
CA LEU A 243 -4.19 -14.11 4.05
C LEU A 243 -3.72 -15.58 4.00
N ARG A 244 -4.43 -16.44 3.27
CA ARG A 244 -4.00 -17.84 3.02
C ARG A 244 -2.68 -17.90 2.26
N GLY A 245 -2.48 -16.99 1.32
CA GLY A 245 -1.25 -16.82 0.55
C GLY A 245 -0.09 -16.20 1.34
N GLY A 246 -0.28 -15.86 2.63
CA GLY A 246 0.76 -15.34 3.50
C GLY A 246 0.83 -13.83 3.62
N ALA A 247 -0.18 -13.08 3.15
CA ALA A 247 -0.22 -11.64 3.34
C ALA A 247 -0.16 -11.28 4.84
N ALA A 248 0.80 -10.44 5.20
CA ALA A 248 0.98 -9.89 6.54
C ALA A 248 0.30 -8.52 6.69
N ILE A 249 0.07 -7.81 5.59
CA ILE A 249 -0.54 -6.48 5.57
C ILE A 249 -1.63 -6.45 4.50
N LEU A 250 -2.83 -6.03 4.88
CA LEU A 250 -3.91 -5.69 3.95
C LEU A 250 -4.02 -4.17 3.82
N ARG A 251 -3.76 -3.63 2.61
CA ARG A 251 -3.90 -2.20 2.31
C ARG A 251 -5.29 -1.91 1.75
N VAL A 252 -6.09 -1.13 2.49
CA VAL A 252 -7.54 -1.10 2.32
C VAL A 252 -8.17 0.28 2.41
N HIS A 253 -9.36 0.43 1.78
CA HIS A 253 -10.28 1.54 2.00
C HIS A 253 -11.24 1.27 3.17
N ASP A 254 -11.67 0.00 3.36
CA ASP A 254 -12.69 -0.44 4.30
C ASP A 254 -12.05 -1.17 5.48
N VAL A 255 -11.61 -0.38 6.47
CA VAL A 255 -10.78 -0.86 7.59
C VAL A 255 -11.51 -1.89 8.44
N ALA A 256 -12.75 -1.58 8.88
CA ALA A 256 -13.52 -2.48 9.74
C ALA A 256 -13.75 -3.86 9.10
N ALA A 257 -14.04 -3.91 7.79
CA ALA A 257 -14.23 -5.18 7.08
C ALA A 257 -12.93 -5.99 6.97
N ALA A 258 -11.80 -5.31 6.75
CA ALA A 258 -10.49 -5.98 6.71
C ALA A 258 -10.09 -6.50 8.10
N ARG A 259 -10.33 -5.72 9.17
CA ARG A 259 -10.07 -6.15 10.55
C ARG A 259 -10.90 -7.39 10.91
N ALA A 260 -12.20 -7.35 10.65
CA ALA A 260 -13.09 -8.52 10.87
C ALA A 260 -12.61 -9.76 10.08
N THR A 261 -12.13 -9.57 8.84
CA THR A 261 -11.59 -10.67 8.03
C THR A 261 -10.34 -11.28 8.68
N ILE A 262 -9.41 -10.45 9.17
CA ILE A 262 -8.20 -10.92 9.87
C ILE A 262 -8.58 -11.69 11.14
N GLU A 263 -9.44 -11.15 11.99
CA GLU A 263 -9.87 -11.77 13.24
C GLU A 263 -10.52 -13.14 13.01
N LEU A 264 -11.42 -13.23 12.03
CA LEU A 264 -12.07 -14.50 11.66
C LEU A 264 -11.05 -15.50 11.10
N PHE A 265 -10.10 -15.02 10.27
CA PHE A 265 -9.05 -15.86 9.72
C PHE A 265 -8.14 -16.44 10.82
N GLU A 266 -7.66 -15.60 11.72
CA GLU A 266 -6.79 -16.02 12.84
C GLU A 266 -7.53 -17.02 13.76
N LYS A 267 -8.80 -16.75 14.05
CA LYS A 267 -9.62 -17.67 14.86
C LYS A 267 -9.83 -19.01 14.17
N THR A 268 -10.04 -19.00 12.85
CA THR A 268 -10.26 -20.22 12.05
C THR A 268 -9.04 -21.13 12.05
N TYR A 269 -7.86 -20.53 11.90
CA TYR A 269 -6.60 -21.28 11.81
C TYR A 269 -5.84 -21.39 13.12
N LYS A 270 -6.39 -20.88 14.22
CA LYS A 270 -5.80 -20.91 15.58
C LYS A 270 -4.39 -20.30 15.64
N LEU A 271 -4.24 -19.14 14.97
CA LEU A 271 -2.99 -18.39 14.86
C LEU A 271 -2.83 -17.38 16.00
#